data_fe3f75d79d41a6f973b719bc1af9d4d3
#
_entry.id   fe3f75d79d41a6f973b719bc1af9d4d3
#
_cell.length_a   1.000
_cell.length_b   1.000
_cell.length_c   1.000
_cell.angle_alpha   90.00
_cell.angle_beta   90.00
_cell.angle_gamma   90.00
#
_symmetry.space_group_name_H-M   'P 1'
#
loop_
_entity.id
_entity.type
_entity.pdbx_description
1 polymer ?
#
loop_
_entity_poly.entity_id
_entity_poly.type
_entity_poly.pdbx_seq_one_letter_code
_entity_poly.pdbx_strand_id
1 'polypeptide(L)'
;MVMAAPTVTNTHPVAVASAASYTRRGYTVVETSLSAAVGVDGIPGPTLLIADAGIAECVLEDRVDPELMASGIQALASEGWEVTVLVPAARMGAAHWGLRGVSASLQAWWPGPSESIQFGAPQVP
;
A
#
# COMPACT_ATOMS: atom_id res chain seq x y z
N MET A 1 -17.77 -24.90 -6.35
CA MET A 1 -17.32 -24.51 -6.33
C MET A 1 -16.58 -23.85 -6.04
N VAL A 2 -16.40 -23.53 -5.92
CA VAL A 2 -15.77 -22.90 -5.87
C VAL A 2 -15.33 -22.25 -5.61
N MET A 3 -15.11 -21.82 -5.55
CA MET A 3 -14.68 -21.09 -5.54
C MET A 3 -13.87 -20.50 -5.61
N ALA A 4 -14.07 -20.28 -5.84
CA ALA A 4 -13.33 -19.54 -6.11
C ALA A 4 -12.57 -18.92 -5.33
N ALA A 5 -11.84 -18.75 -5.41
CA ALA A 5 -11.11 -18.15 -4.81
C ALA A 5 -10.94 -17.23 -4.22
N PRO A 6 -10.88 -17.04 -3.57
CA PRO A 6 -10.66 -15.94 -3.21
C PRO A 6 -9.52 -15.55 -2.87
N THR A 7 -9.21 -15.05 -3.53
CA THR A 7 -8.38 -13.94 -3.35
C THR A 7 -8.68 -13.22 -2.12
N VAL A 8 -7.72 -12.94 -1.40
CA VAL A 8 -7.82 -12.03 -0.30
C VAL A 8 -8.40 -10.74 -0.87
N THR A 9 -9.63 -10.50 -0.58
CA THR A 9 -10.26 -9.27 -0.99
C THR A 9 -9.85 -8.21 -0.01
N ASN A 10 -9.11 -7.26 -0.48
CA ASN A 10 -8.74 -6.11 0.33
C ASN A 10 -9.98 -5.26 0.54
N THR A 11 -10.40 -5.11 1.78
CA THR A 11 -11.60 -4.34 2.11
C THR A 11 -11.27 -2.91 2.55
N HIS A 12 -10.01 -2.55 2.66
CA HIS A 12 -9.62 -1.20 3.05
C HIS A 12 -10.02 -0.22 1.95
N PRO A 13 -10.77 0.85 2.26
CA PRO A 13 -11.28 1.77 1.24
C PRO A 13 -10.19 2.36 0.35
N VAL A 14 -9.03 2.61 0.91
CA VAL A 14 -7.90 3.19 0.17
C VAL A 14 -7.35 2.20 -0.84
N ALA A 15 -7.21 0.94 -0.45
CA ALA A 15 -6.76 -0.11 -1.36
C ALA A 15 -7.76 -0.30 -2.50
N VAL A 16 -9.04 -0.27 -2.18
CA VAL A 16 -10.11 -0.41 -3.19
C VAL A 16 -10.07 0.76 -4.17
N ALA A 17 -9.92 1.99 -3.67
CA ALA A 17 -9.87 3.18 -4.51
C ALA A 17 -8.66 3.18 -5.44
N SER A 18 -7.50 2.83 -4.91
CA SER A 18 -6.28 2.78 -5.70
C SER A 18 -6.33 1.68 -6.75
N ALA A 19 -6.78 0.48 -6.36
CA ALA A 19 -6.92 -0.64 -7.30
C ALA A 19 -7.86 -0.27 -8.45
N ALA A 20 -8.98 0.38 -8.15
CA ALA A 20 -9.94 0.81 -9.17
C ALA A 20 -9.30 1.80 -10.14
N SER A 21 -8.48 2.72 -9.64
CA SER A 21 -7.78 3.69 -10.47
C SER A 21 -6.84 3.01 -11.46
N TYR A 22 -6.03 2.06 -11.01
CA TYR A 22 -5.13 1.32 -11.90
C TYR A 22 -5.89 0.46 -12.89
N THR A 23 -6.93 -0.22 -12.43
CA THR A 23 -7.76 -1.08 -13.29
C THR A 23 -8.40 -0.27 -14.42
N ARG A 24 -8.90 0.94 -14.11
CA ARG A 24 -9.48 1.82 -15.14
C ARG A 24 -8.47 2.23 -16.21
N ARG A 25 -7.19 2.28 -15.86
CA ARG A 25 -6.12 2.62 -16.79
C ARG A 25 -5.56 1.41 -17.53
N GLY A 26 -6.15 0.23 -17.32
CA GLY A 26 -5.78 -0.98 -18.04
C GLY A 26 -4.70 -1.84 -17.36
N TYR A 27 -4.30 -1.49 -16.15
CA TYR A 27 -3.32 -2.29 -15.41
C TYR A 27 -3.97 -3.45 -14.70
N THR A 28 -3.23 -4.54 -14.56
CA THR A 28 -3.63 -5.67 -13.73
C THR A 28 -3.13 -5.44 -12.30
N VAL A 29 -4.04 -5.56 -11.33
CA VAL A 29 -3.73 -5.34 -9.93
C VAL A 29 -3.90 -6.66 -9.17
N VAL A 30 -2.88 -7.04 -8.42
CA VAL A 30 -2.96 -8.17 -7.49
C VAL A 30 -3.08 -7.61 -6.08
N GLU A 31 -4.15 -7.96 -5.39
CA GLU A 31 -4.37 -7.56 -4.01
C GLU A 31 -3.83 -8.65 -3.09
N THR A 32 -3.01 -8.26 -2.13
CA THR A 32 -2.36 -9.19 -1.21
C THR A 32 -2.08 -8.49 0.12
N SER A 33 -1.26 -9.09 0.96
CA SER A 33 -0.73 -8.45 2.17
C SER A 33 0.77 -8.25 2.00
N LEU A 34 1.34 -7.36 2.79
CA LEU A 34 2.79 -7.15 2.75
C LEU A 34 3.53 -8.42 3.17
N SER A 35 3.03 -9.12 4.19
CA SER A 35 3.57 -10.42 4.59
C SER A 35 3.62 -11.42 3.44
N ALA A 36 2.52 -11.57 2.72
CA ALA A 36 2.44 -12.51 1.60
C ALA A 36 3.36 -12.09 0.45
N ALA A 37 3.43 -10.79 0.17
CA ALA A 37 4.23 -10.26 -0.91
C ALA A 37 5.73 -10.52 -0.72
N VAL A 38 6.20 -10.49 0.54
CA VAL A 38 7.63 -10.68 0.83
C VAL A 38 7.95 -12.05 1.41
N GLY A 39 6.94 -12.87 1.71
CA GLY A 39 7.14 -14.21 2.23
C GLY A 39 7.59 -14.26 3.69
N VAL A 40 7.26 -13.25 4.47
CA VAL A 40 7.59 -13.18 5.91
C VAL A 40 6.33 -12.93 6.70
N ASP A 41 6.05 -13.78 7.68
CA ASP A 41 4.85 -13.63 8.51
C ASP A 41 4.93 -12.43 9.45
N GLY A 42 3.77 -11.90 9.81
CA GLY A 42 3.66 -10.89 10.86
C GLY A 42 3.93 -9.45 10.45
N ILE A 43 4.10 -9.18 9.16
CA ILE A 43 4.27 -7.81 8.67
C ILE A 43 2.90 -7.27 8.27
N PRO A 44 2.41 -6.18 8.90
CA PRO A 44 1.08 -5.66 8.58
C PRO A 44 1.07 -4.86 7.28
N GLY A 45 -0.10 -4.76 6.70
CA GLY A 45 -0.40 -3.84 5.62
C GLY A 45 -1.01 -4.52 4.40
N PRO A 46 -2.22 -4.09 4.01
CA PRO A 46 -2.77 -4.46 2.71
C PRO A 46 -1.85 -3.94 1.62
N THR A 47 -1.67 -4.71 0.57
CA THR A 47 -0.69 -4.38 -0.49
C THR A 47 -1.28 -4.65 -1.86
N LEU A 48 -1.00 -3.75 -2.79
CA LEU A 48 -1.36 -3.89 -4.19
C LEU A 48 -0.07 -4.04 -4.99
N LEU A 49 -0.01 -5.05 -5.83
CA LEU A 49 1.10 -5.24 -6.76
C LEU A 49 0.61 -4.98 -8.18
N ILE A 50 1.18 -3.98 -8.82
CA ILE A 50 0.87 -3.61 -10.19
C ILE A 50 2.09 -3.96 -11.04
N ALA A 51 2.18 -5.23 -11.43
CA ALA A 51 3.37 -5.78 -12.08
C ALA A 51 3.67 -5.09 -13.40
N ASP A 52 2.64 -4.76 -14.17
CA ASP A 52 2.80 -4.09 -15.47
C ASP A 52 3.53 -2.75 -15.35
N ALA A 53 3.43 -2.11 -14.19
CA ALA A 53 4.07 -0.82 -13.93
C ALA A 53 5.28 -0.94 -12.99
N GLY A 54 5.51 -2.10 -12.41
CA GLY A 54 6.58 -2.29 -11.43
C GLY A 54 6.33 -1.57 -10.11
N ILE A 55 5.07 -1.30 -9.79
CA ILE A 55 4.68 -0.51 -8.61
C ILE A 55 4.08 -1.43 -7.54
N ALA A 56 4.46 -1.20 -6.29
CA ALA A 56 3.82 -1.83 -5.13
C ALA A 56 3.29 -0.71 -4.23
N GLU A 57 2.03 -0.81 -3.84
CA GLU A 57 1.42 0.15 -2.91
C GLU A 57 1.06 -0.56 -1.62
N CYS A 58 1.55 -0.06 -0.50
CA CYS A 58 1.31 -0.63 0.81
C CYS A 58 0.46 0.35 1.62
N VAL A 59 -0.60 -0.14 2.26
CA VAL A 59 -1.50 0.71 3.04
C VAL A 59 -1.11 0.67 4.51
N LEU A 60 -0.88 1.84 5.09
CA LEU A 60 -0.71 1.96 6.54
C LEU A 60 -2.07 2.13 7.17
N GLU A 61 -2.48 1.15 7.96
CA GLU A 61 -3.76 1.19 8.66
C GLU A 61 -3.66 2.04 9.93
N ASP A 62 -4.82 2.55 10.40
CA ASP A 62 -4.88 3.56 11.45
C ASP A 62 -4.16 3.22 12.74
N ARG A 63 -4.12 1.96 13.12
CA ARG A 63 -3.57 1.56 14.43
C ARG A 63 -2.25 0.82 14.31
N VAL A 64 -1.70 0.81 13.11
CA VAL A 64 -0.45 0.12 12.84
C VAL A 64 0.72 1.08 13.01
N ASP A 65 1.75 0.62 13.70
CA ASP A 65 2.98 1.38 13.85
C ASP A 65 3.75 1.30 12.52
N PRO A 66 4.08 2.43 11.89
CA PRO A 66 4.77 2.39 10.59
C PRO A 66 6.07 1.58 10.59
N GLU A 67 6.78 1.58 11.69
CA GLU A 67 8.04 0.83 11.81
C GLU A 67 7.87 -0.66 11.53
N LEU A 68 6.68 -1.21 11.80
CA LEU A 68 6.42 -2.63 11.59
C LEU A 68 6.42 -3.01 10.10
N MET A 69 6.27 -2.03 9.23
CA MET A 69 6.23 -2.25 7.79
C MET A 69 7.61 -2.08 7.13
N ALA A 70 8.56 -1.49 7.83
CA ALA A 70 9.83 -1.06 7.23
C ALA A 70 10.59 -2.18 6.54
N SER A 71 10.73 -3.33 7.18
CA SER A 71 11.49 -4.45 6.61
C SER A 71 10.81 -5.01 5.35
N GLY A 72 9.49 -5.11 5.36
CA GLY A 72 8.73 -5.60 4.21
C GLY A 72 8.81 -4.64 3.02
N ILE A 73 8.70 -3.35 3.29
CA ILE A 73 8.80 -2.32 2.26
C ILE A 73 10.21 -2.36 1.63
N GLN A 74 11.24 -2.44 2.47
CA GLN A 74 12.60 -2.49 1.98
C GLN A 74 12.87 -3.76 1.17
N ALA A 75 12.29 -4.88 1.56
CA ALA A 75 12.39 -6.13 0.82
C ALA A 75 11.79 -5.99 -0.58
N LEU A 76 10.62 -5.37 -0.71
CA LEU A 76 9.99 -5.11 -2.01
C LEU A 76 10.88 -4.20 -2.87
N ALA A 77 11.39 -3.13 -2.28
CA ALA A 77 12.26 -2.20 -3.00
C ALA A 77 13.52 -2.91 -3.50
N SER A 78 14.07 -3.81 -2.69
CA SER A 78 15.26 -4.59 -3.07
C SER A 78 15.00 -5.57 -4.22
N GLU A 79 13.73 -5.96 -4.39
CA GLU A 79 13.32 -6.82 -5.51
C GLU A 79 13.01 -6.03 -6.78
N GLY A 80 13.14 -4.72 -6.73
CA GLY A 80 12.95 -3.86 -7.90
C GLY A 80 11.60 -3.16 -7.97
N TRP A 81 10.73 -3.35 -6.97
CA TRP A 81 9.45 -2.64 -6.95
C TRP A 81 9.64 -1.17 -6.59
N GLU A 82 8.90 -0.31 -7.28
CA GLU A 82 8.77 1.09 -6.88
C GLU A 82 7.65 1.13 -5.84
N VAL A 83 8.02 1.36 -4.58
CA VAL A 83 7.07 1.23 -3.46
C VAL A 83 6.51 2.59 -3.06
N THR A 84 5.21 2.65 -2.90
CA THR A 84 4.50 3.80 -2.32
C THR A 84 3.74 3.31 -1.10
N VAL A 85 3.83 4.05 0.00
CA VAL A 85 3.05 3.77 1.20
C VAL A 85 1.91 4.78 1.27
N LEU A 86 0.68 4.29 1.33
CA LEU A 86 -0.51 5.13 1.41
C LEU A 86 -0.83 5.34 2.88
N VAL A 87 -0.75 6.60 3.33
CA VAL A 87 -0.77 6.97 4.75
C VAL A 87 -1.94 7.90 5.04
N PRO A 88 -2.74 7.61 6.07
CA PRO A 88 -3.75 8.61 6.50
C PRO A 88 -3.07 9.95 6.74
N ALA A 89 -3.64 11.04 6.21
CA ALA A 89 -3.01 12.35 6.28
C ALA A 89 -2.56 12.72 7.70
N ALA A 90 -3.39 12.40 8.69
CA ALA A 90 -3.09 12.70 10.10
C ALA A 90 -1.88 11.92 10.64
N ARG A 91 -1.42 10.89 9.94
CA ARG A 91 -0.31 10.04 10.38
C ARG A 91 0.96 10.25 9.58
N MET A 92 1.01 11.24 8.70
CA MET A 92 2.19 11.48 7.87
C MET A 92 3.45 11.72 8.69
N GLY A 93 3.34 12.47 9.79
CA GLY A 93 4.50 12.70 10.67
C GLY A 93 5.08 11.42 11.25
N ALA A 94 4.21 10.54 11.75
CA ALA A 94 4.63 9.25 12.28
C ALA A 94 5.25 8.37 11.19
N ALA A 95 4.68 8.40 10.00
CA ALA A 95 5.20 7.62 8.87
C ALA A 95 6.57 8.12 8.42
N HIS A 96 6.76 9.43 8.32
CA HIS A 96 8.08 9.99 7.99
C HIS A 96 9.14 9.54 9.00
N TRP A 97 8.77 9.53 10.27
CA TRP A 97 9.70 9.11 11.32
C TRP A 97 9.97 7.61 11.27
N GLY A 98 8.92 6.79 11.25
CA GLY A 98 9.04 5.33 11.34
C GLY A 98 9.62 4.68 10.09
N LEU A 99 9.49 5.33 8.94
CA LEU A 99 9.96 4.80 7.66
C LEU A 99 11.14 5.59 7.08
N ARG A 100 11.76 6.45 7.87
CA ARG A 100 12.91 7.21 7.40
C ARG A 100 14.02 6.25 6.94
N GLY A 101 14.63 6.58 5.82
CA GLY A 101 15.71 5.77 5.26
C GLY A 101 15.23 4.56 4.46
N VAL A 102 13.93 4.29 4.42
CA VAL A 102 13.39 3.19 3.62
C VAL A 102 13.20 3.68 2.18
N SER A 103 13.49 2.80 1.22
CA SER A 103 13.40 3.13 -0.21
C SER A 103 11.94 3.07 -0.68
N ALA A 104 11.19 4.12 -0.38
CA ALA A 104 9.78 4.21 -0.74
C ALA A 104 9.36 5.68 -0.78
N SER A 105 8.19 5.93 -1.36
CA SER A 105 7.51 7.23 -1.27
C SER A 105 6.34 7.10 -0.32
N LEU A 106 6.02 8.17 0.39
CA LEU A 106 4.82 8.25 1.22
C LEU A 106 3.80 9.13 0.51
N GLN A 107 2.56 8.69 0.47
CA GLN A 107 1.49 9.45 -0.15
C GLN A 107 0.33 9.54 0.82
N ALA A 108 -0.02 10.76 1.20
CA ALA A 108 -1.13 11.01 2.11
C ALA A 108 -2.46 10.74 1.42
N TRP A 109 -3.42 10.26 2.17
CA TRP A 109 -4.79 10.19 1.72
C TRP A 109 -5.73 10.72 2.78
N TRP A 110 -6.89 11.18 2.36
CA TRP A 110 -7.95 11.65 3.27
C TRP A 110 -9.30 11.47 2.58
N PRO A 111 -10.38 11.33 3.38
CA PRO A 111 -11.72 11.25 2.80
C PRO A 111 -12.12 12.62 2.25
N GLY A 112 -12.65 12.62 1.04
CA GLY A 112 -13.18 13.81 0.39
C GLY A 112 -14.70 13.79 0.36
N PRO A 113 -15.30 14.69 -0.42
CA PRO A 113 -16.76 14.74 -0.57
C PRO A 113 -17.30 13.42 -1.13
N SER A 114 -18.51 13.04 -0.71
CA SER A 114 -19.22 11.86 -1.21
C SER A 114 -18.42 10.57 -1.02
N GLU A 115 -17.70 10.47 0.10
CA GLU A 115 -16.90 9.30 0.45
C GLU A 115 -15.78 8.97 -0.55
N SER A 116 -15.45 9.90 -1.42
CA SER A 116 -14.31 9.73 -2.30
C SER A 116 -13.00 9.78 -1.50
N ILE A 117 -11.99 9.08 -1.99
CA ILE A 117 -10.65 9.13 -1.38
C ILE A 117 -9.80 10.11 -2.19
N GLN A 118 -9.17 11.04 -1.50
CA GLN A 118 -8.27 12.02 -2.09
C GLN A 118 -6.83 11.64 -1.76
N PHE A 119 -5.91 11.87 -2.69
CA PHE A 119 -4.49 11.57 -2.50
C PHE A 119 -3.66 12.83 -2.66
N GLY A 120 -2.67 12.98 -1.81
CA GLY A 120 -1.68 14.05 -1.93
C GLY A 120 -0.53 13.66 -2.86
N ALA A 121 0.46 14.54 -2.94
CA ALA A 121 1.66 14.26 -3.71
C ALA A 121 2.58 13.30 -2.97
N PRO A 122 3.33 12.43 -3.68
CA PRO A 122 4.30 11.55 -3.04
C PRO A 122 5.42 12.36 -2.37
N GLN A 123 5.88 11.86 -1.23
CA GLN A 123 6.95 12.48 -0.44
C GLN A 123 7.99 11.43 -0.07
N VAL A 124 9.24 11.84 0.02
CA VAL A 124 10.32 10.95 0.49
C VAL A 124 10.34 10.99 2.02
N PRO A 125 10.33 9.84 2.70
CA PRO A 125 10.34 9.81 4.16
C PRO A 125 11.64 10.28 4.78
#